data_4030955e868dceafd4941f298be68b7c
#
_entry.id   4030955e868dceafd4941f298be68b7c
#
_cell.length_a   1.000
_cell.length_b   1.000
_cell.length_c   1.000
_cell.angle_alpha   90.00
_cell.angle_beta   90.00
_cell.angle_gamma   90.00
#
_symmetry.space_group_name_H-M   'P 1'
#
loop_
_entity.id
_entity.type
_entity.pdbx_description
1 polymer ?
#
loop_
_entity_poly.entity_id
_entity_poly.type
_entity_poly.pdbx_seq_one_letter_code
_entity_poly.pdbx_strand_id
1 'polypeptide(L)'
;MKPILPLLLRRSLLASLLVPIISLSFSASAADFMVDASQYSDPNNNIYSTLEELVSSVALVAGDTVILNNDDASLTTGLTVPVNFRSADPAALCAVDLSGLGKNPLYNLGAGEYTLEMDSVIWSNGAAGVIRTADDNVSLEITGEVQFLNNHVDNSNNSAYGGAIDMEGDHATLTLGNNATFSRNYAFSSSNYSSSSSSGGAIAMSGDYTTVTLEDNATFSGNYTFSDSTSHLSNYPSTSFGGAIYMEGDHATLTLGSNATFSGNYTFSKSGTYSTATTATSSGGAIYMRGDHAMLTLGD
;
A
#
# COMPACT_ATOMS: atom_id res chain seq x y z
N MET A 1 -47.20 -42.05 41.71
CA MET A 1 -47.28 -41.25 40.51
C MET A 1 -46.79 -39.84 40.79
N LYS A 2 -45.62 -39.46 40.31
CA LYS A 2 -45.11 -38.10 40.46
C LYS A 2 -45.65 -37.28 39.30
N PRO A 3 -46.16 -36.07 39.49
CA PRO A 3 -46.65 -35.25 38.41
C PRO A 3 -45.44 -34.68 37.65
N ILE A 4 -45.40 -34.86 36.35
CA ILE A 4 -44.46 -34.29 35.41
C ILE A 4 -44.90 -32.84 35.21
N LEU A 5 -44.13 -31.90 35.70
CA LEU A 5 -44.32 -30.48 35.44
C LEU A 5 -44.05 -30.19 33.94
N PRO A 6 -44.96 -29.52 33.22
CA PRO A 6 -44.80 -29.36 31.76
C PRO A 6 -43.60 -28.47 31.44
N LEU A 7 -42.82 -28.96 30.48
CA LEU A 7 -41.61 -28.33 29.95
C LEU A 7 -41.80 -26.90 29.39
N LEU A 8 -43.03 -26.47 29.23
CA LEU A 8 -43.41 -25.15 28.69
C LEU A 8 -43.16 -23.97 29.63
N LEU A 9 -43.11 -24.19 30.97
CA LEU A 9 -42.83 -23.11 31.89
C LEU A 9 -41.35 -22.71 31.97
N ARG A 10 -40.45 -23.57 31.51
CA ARG A 10 -39.00 -23.27 31.49
C ARG A 10 -38.54 -22.39 30.31
N ARG A 11 -39.32 -22.35 29.21
CA ARG A 11 -38.96 -21.52 28.06
C ARG A 11 -39.41 -20.06 28.21
N SER A 12 -40.44 -19.79 28.96
CA SER A 12 -40.90 -18.40 29.14
C SER A 12 -40.11 -17.61 30.19
N LEU A 13 -39.39 -18.29 31.11
CA LEU A 13 -38.54 -17.60 32.10
C LEU A 13 -37.13 -17.25 31.52
N LEU A 14 -36.69 -17.95 30.45
CA LEU A 14 -35.42 -17.58 29.80
C LEU A 14 -35.56 -16.43 28.78
N ALA A 15 -36.77 -16.19 28.28
CA ALA A 15 -37.02 -15.12 27.31
C ALA A 15 -37.13 -13.71 27.96
N SER A 16 -37.40 -13.63 29.27
CA SER A 16 -37.53 -12.36 30.00
C SER A 16 -36.22 -11.86 30.65
N LEU A 17 -35.13 -12.62 30.52
CA LEU A 17 -33.80 -12.25 31.00
C LEU A 17 -32.82 -11.93 29.85
N LEU A 18 -33.31 -11.64 28.63
CA LEU A 18 -32.56 -10.89 27.65
C LEU A 18 -32.54 -9.41 28.12
N VAL A 19 -31.75 -9.15 29.14
CA VAL A 19 -31.19 -7.83 29.38
C VAL A 19 -30.57 -7.41 28.05
N PRO A 20 -30.90 -6.24 27.49
CA PRO A 20 -30.15 -5.75 26.34
C PRO A 20 -28.69 -5.79 26.77
N ILE A 21 -27.92 -6.65 26.13
CA ILE A 21 -26.45 -6.52 26.16
C ILE A 21 -26.23 -5.16 25.52
N ILE A 22 -26.11 -4.13 26.35
CA ILE A 22 -25.47 -2.90 25.95
C ILE A 22 -24.15 -3.39 25.49
N SER A 23 -23.95 -3.45 24.17
CA SER A 23 -22.63 -3.59 23.59
C SER A 23 -21.88 -2.33 24.02
N LEU A 24 -21.24 -2.43 25.18
CA LEU A 24 -20.16 -1.54 25.53
C LEU A 24 -19.11 -1.85 24.43
N SER A 25 -19.13 -1.08 23.36
CA SER A 25 -18.00 -0.97 22.48
C SER A 25 -16.87 -0.37 23.33
N PHE A 26 -16.10 -1.26 23.96
CA PHE A 26 -14.79 -0.87 24.41
C PHE A 26 -14.03 -0.60 23.09
N SER A 27 -13.85 0.66 22.75
CA SER A 27 -12.78 1.01 21.84
C SER A 27 -11.51 0.55 22.54
N ALA A 28 -10.87 -0.50 22.01
CA ALA A 28 -9.56 -0.85 22.48
C ALA A 28 -8.69 0.42 22.33
N SER A 29 -8.01 0.79 23.40
CA SER A 29 -7.04 1.90 23.35
C SER A 29 -5.88 1.42 22.50
N ALA A 30 -5.37 2.27 21.62
CA ALA A 30 -4.15 2.01 20.90
C ALA A 30 -3.01 1.59 21.85
N ALA A 31 -2.27 0.58 21.47
CA ALA A 31 -1.20 -0.01 22.28
C ALA A 31 0.13 -0.01 21.51
N ASP A 32 1.24 -0.02 22.25
CA ASP A 32 2.58 -0.21 21.72
C ASP A 32 2.97 -1.68 21.86
N PHE A 33 3.50 -2.26 20.79
CA PHE A 33 4.02 -3.62 20.72
C PHE A 33 5.47 -3.59 20.26
N MET A 34 6.34 -4.35 20.93
CA MET A 34 7.75 -4.45 20.55
C MET A 34 8.03 -5.76 19.82
N VAL A 35 8.72 -5.68 18.70
CA VAL A 35 9.27 -6.84 17.98
C VAL A 35 10.79 -6.83 18.15
N ASP A 36 11.34 -7.84 18.82
CA ASP A 36 12.76 -7.95 19.14
C ASP A 36 13.23 -9.40 19.04
N ALA A 37 13.90 -9.77 17.96
CA ALA A 37 14.40 -11.11 17.72
C ALA A 37 15.49 -11.56 18.73
N SER A 38 16.08 -10.65 19.49
CA SER A 38 17.04 -10.97 20.54
C SER A 38 16.39 -11.45 21.84
N GLN A 39 15.08 -11.30 21.97
CA GLN A 39 14.32 -11.64 23.16
C GLN A 39 13.38 -12.83 22.92
N TYR A 40 13.02 -13.54 23.98
CA TYR A 40 11.88 -14.46 23.95
C TYR A 40 10.59 -13.66 24.01
N SER A 41 9.57 -14.16 23.31
CA SER A 41 8.25 -13.54 23.33
C SER A 41 7.68 -13.50 24.75
N ASP A 42 7.24 -12.32 25.16
CA ASP A 42 6.53 -12.06 26.41
C ASP A 42 5.25 -11.27 26.14
N PRO A 43 4.16 -11.95 25.77
CA PRO A 43 2.89 -11.30 25.44
C PRO A 43 2.30 -10.49 26.60
N ASN A 44 2.67 -10.78 27.86
CA ASN A 44 2.18 -9.99 29.00
C ASN A 44 2.79 -8.58 29.06
N ASN A 45 3.95 -8.39 28.41
CA ASN A 45 4.63 -7.11 28.27
C ASN A 45 4.61 -6.58 26.83
N ASN A 46 3.78 -7.14 25.93
CA ASN A 46 3.68 -6.80 24.52
C ASN A 46 5.02 -6.95 23.75
N ILE A 47 5.84 -7.95 24.10
CA ILE A 47 7.11 -8.24 23.44
C ILE A 47 6.97 -9.52 22.62
N TYR A 48 7.37 -9.48 21.35
CA TYR A 48 7.28 -10.56 20.39
C TYR A 48 8.63 -10.76 19.69
N SER A 49 9.01 -12.01 19.47
CA SER A 49 10.27 -12.32 18.82
C SER A 49 10.27 -12.08 17.32
N THR A 50 9.10 -12.11 16.70
CA THR A 50 8.92 -11.83 15.27
C THR A 50 7.65 -11.01 15.01
N LEU A 51 7.65 -10.25 13.90
CA LEU A 51 6.48 -9.49 13.47
C LEU A 51 5.31 -10.42 13.08
N GLU A 52 5.60 -11.57 12.45
CA GLU A 52 4.57 -12.56 12.11
C GLU A 52 3.91 -13.16 13.35
N GLU A 53 4.68 -13.40 14.42
CA GLU A 53 4.13 -13.85 15.70
C GLU A 53 3.17 -12.82 16.30
N LEU A 54 3.56 -11.54 16.30
CA LEU A 54 2.70 -10.46 16.77
C LEU A 54 1.38 -10.43 15.99
N VAL A 55 1.44 -10.35 14.66
CA VAL A 55 0.26 -10.23 13.78
C VAL A 55 -0.65 -11.46 13.89
N SER A 56 -0.09 -12.66 14.09
CA SER A 56 -0.88 -13.89 14.22
C SER A 56 -1.50 -14.08 15.62
N SER A 57 -0.92 -13.48 16.64
CA SER A 57 -1.31 -13.70 18.04
C SER A 57 -2.19 -12.59 18.61
N VAL A 58 -2.13 -11.39 18.05
CA VAL A 58 -2.81 -10.19 18.54
C VAL A 58 -3.82 -9.69 17.52
N ALA A 59 -5.02 -9.38 17.97
CA ALA A 59 -5.98 -8.63 17.18
C ALA A 59 -5.60 -7.14 17.23
N LEU A 60 -4.72 -6.71 16.32
CA LEU A 60 -4.32 -5.31 16.19
C LEU A 60 -5.53 -4.43 15.87
N VAL A 61 -5.54 -3.22 16.40
CA VAL A 61 -6.56 -2.21 16.13
C VAL A 61 -5.94 -0.98 15.47
N ALA A 62 -6.77 -0.17 14.82
CA ALA A 62 -6.30 1.06 14.19
C ALA A 62 -5.63 1.99 15.22
N GLY A 63 -4.45 2.49 14.89
CA GLY A 63 -3.65 3.35 15.74
C GLY A 63 -2.68 2.62 16.69
N ASP A 64 -2.70 1.28 16.75
CA ASP A 64 -1.63 0.54 17.43
C ASP A 64 -0.28 0.88 16.82
N THR A 65 0.77 0.81 17.63
CA THR A 65 2.15 1.07 17.17
C THR A 65 3.00 -0.17 17.36
N VAL A 66 3.64 -0.61 16.28
CA VAL A 66 4.64 -1.67 16.28
C VAL A 66 6.03 -1.06 16.29
N ILE A 67 6.80 -1.36 17.32
CA ILE A 67 8.18 -0.88 17.50
C ILE A 67 9.12 -1.99 17.08
N LEU A 68 9.89 -1.76 16.03
CA LEU A 68 10.85 -2.73 15.48
C LEU A 68 12.23 -2.50 16.08
N ASN A 69 12.83 -3.53 16.66
CA ASN A 69 14.18 -3.48 17.24
C ASN A 69 15.21 -4.33 16.47
N ASN A 70 14.96 -4.63 15.20
CA ASN A 70 15.86 -5.42 14.34
C ASN A 70 15.55 -5.25 12.87
N ASP A 71 16.57 -5.48 12.03
CA ASP A 71 16.56 -5.24 10.60
C ASP A 71 15.90 -6.34 9.73
N ASP A 72 15.45 -7.45 10.33
CA ASP A 72 15.00 -8.65 9.61
C ASP A 72 13.55 -9.03 9.92
N ALA A 73 12.67 -8.04 10.05
CA ALA A 73 11.25 -8.34 10.19
C ALA A 73 10.66 -8.79 8.83
N SER A 74 9.77 -9.75 8.86
CA SER A 74 9.04 -10.22 7.67
C SER A 74 7.57 -10.46 7.99
N LEU A 75 6.73 -10.36 6.97
CA LEU A 75 5.30 -10.63 7.05
C LEU A 75 4.85 -11.57 5.93
N THR A 76 3.99 -12.52 6.28
CA THR A 76 3.30 -13.40 5.34
C THR A 76 1.80 -13.10 5.26
N THR A 77 1.29 -12.27 6.16
CA THR A 77 -0.12 -11.88 6.25
C THR A 77 -0.25 -10.37 6.21
N GLY A 78 -1.10 -9.85 5.33
CA GLY A 78 -1.40 -8.42 5.26
C GLY A 78 -2.17 -7.93 6.48
N LEU A 79 -2.08 -6.64 6.75
CA LEU A 79 -2.78 -6.02 7.87
C LEU A 79 -4.22 -5.64 7.47
N THR A 80 -5.15 -5.93 8.35
CA THR A 80 -6.58 -5.62 8.14
C THR A 80 -6.99 -4.27 8.70
N VAL A 81 -6.10 -3.63 9.44
CA VAL A 81 -6.31 -2.32 10.06
C VAL A 81 -5.06 -1.46 9.89
N PRO A 82 -5.20 -0.13 9.83
CA PRO A 82 -4.05 0.78 9.77
C PRO A 82 -3.32 0.79 11.13
N VAL A 83 -2.07 0.35 11.11
CA VAL A 83 -1.18 0.23 12.27
C VAL A 83 0.06 1.08 12.01
N ASN A 84 0.55 1.75 13.03
CA ASN A 84 1.78 2.54 12.98
C ASN A 84 3.01 1.64 13.12
N PHE A 85 4.11 2.03 12.50
CA PHE A 85 5.39 1.34 12.61
C PHE A 85 6.52 2.33 12.84
N ARG A 86 7.40 2.01 13.77
CA ARG A 86 8.62 2.79 13.96
C ARG A 86 9.80 1.92 14.36
N SER A 87 11.00 2.38 14.04
CA SER A 87 12.21 1.79 14.60
C SER A 87 12.33 2.08 16.11
N ALA A 88 12.86 1.14 16.86
CA ALA A 88 13.21 1.37 18.27
C ALA A 88 14.36 2.37 18.43
N ASP A 89 15.27 2.43 17.46
CA ASP A 89 16.34 3.44 17.35
C ASP A 89 16.03 4.37 16.17
N PRO A 90 15.61 5.62 16.39
CA PRO A 90 15.31 6.55 15.31
C PRO A 90 16.52 6.87 14.40
N ALA A 91 17.74 6.55 14.83
CA ALA A 91 18.94 6.72 14.01
C ALA A 91 19.23 5.49 13.11
N ALA A 92 18.48 4.42 13.26
CA ALA A 92 18.63 3.19 12.50
C ALA A 92 17.34 2.82 11.76
N LEU A 93 17.45 2.56 10.46
CA LEU A 93 16.33 2.09 9.65
C LEU A 93 16.09 0.60 9.90
N CYS A 94 14.85 0.22 10.19
CA CYS A 94 14.45 -1.18 10.31
C CYS A 94 13.79 -1.65 9.01
N ALA A 95 14.25 -2.76 8.44
CA ALA A 95 13.68 -3.33 7.22
C ALA A 95 12.59 -4.36 7.52
N VAL A 96 11.48 -4.26 6.78
CA VAL A 96 10.40 -5.26 6.78
C VAL A 96 10.31 -5.87 5.39
N ASP A 97 10.55 -7.17 5.29
CA ASP A 97 10.42 -7.94 4.05
C ASP A 97 8.97 -8.39 3.84
N LEU A 98 8.37 -7.93 2.77
CA LEU A 98 6.99 -8.22 2.38
C LEU A 98 6.88 -9.34 1.33
N SER A 99 7.97 -10.01 0.97
CA SER A 99 7.96 -11.07 -0.05
C SER A 99 7.02 -12.23 0.29
N GLY A 100 6.77 -12.45 1.58
CA GLY A 100 5.85 -13.46 2.09
C GLY A 100 4.36 -13.16 1.86
N LEU A 101 3.99 -11.91 1.61
CA LEU A 101 2.59 -11.52 1.35
C LEU A 101 2.05 -12.05 0.00
N GLY A 102 2.93 -12.49 -0.89
CA GLY A 102 2.56 -12.95 -2.22
C GLY A 102 1.88 -11.83 -3.02
N LYS A 103 0.65 -12.05 -3.47
CA LYS A 103 -0.12 -11.07 -4.26
C LYS A 103 -1.07 -10.19 -3.43
N ASN A 104 -0.80 -10.01 -2.16
CA ASN A 104 -1.58 -9.13 -1.30
C ASN A 104 -0.73 -7.92 -0.90
N PRO A 105 -1.29 -6.70 -0.90
CA PRO A 105 -0.62 -5.54 -0.32
C PRO A 105 -0.53 -5.68 1.20
N LEU A 106 0.36 -4.90 1.83
CA LEU A 106 0.39 -4.79 3.28
C LEU A 106 -0.89 -4.17 3.82
N TYR A 107 -1.33 -3.06 3.21
CA TYR A 107 -2.59 -2.40 3.51
C TYR A 107 -3.50 -2.34 2.29
N ASN A 108 -4.75 -2.77 2.47
CA ASN A 108 -5.84 -2.53 1.53
C ASN A 108 -6.84 -1.61 2.22
N LEU A 109 -6.75 -0.31 1.92
CA LEU A 109 -7.53 0.72 2.59
C LEU A 109 -8.87 0.92 1.91
N GLY A 110 -9.95 1.03 2.71
CA GLY A 110 -11.27 1.46 2.26
C GLY A 110 -11.42 2.99 2.26
N ALA A 111 -12.62 3.49 1.95
CA ALA A 111 -12.92 4.92 2.06
C ALA A 111 -12.70 5.44 3.50
N GLY A 112 -12.05 6.58 3.65
CA GLY A 112 -11.79 7.18 4.96
C GLY A 112 -10.52 8.01 5.03
N GLU A 113 -10.26 8.51 6.23
CA GLU A 113 -9.06 9.29 6.55
C GLU A 113 -8.12 8.45 7.41
N TYR A 114 -6.86 8.34 7.01
CA TYR A 114 -5.84 7.53 7.66
C TYR A 114 -4.58 8.36 7.87
N THR A 115 -4.05 8.32 9.08
CA THR A 115 -2.69 8.79 9.37
C THR A 115 -1.88 7.61 9.85
N LEU A 116 -0.80 7.30 9.15
CA LEU A 116 0.13 6.23 9.48
C LEU A 116 1.49 6.83 9.84
N GLU A 117 1.94 6.59 11.05
CA GLU A 117 3.34 6.84 11.40
C GLU A 117 4.18 5.67 10.88
N MET A 118 5.12 5.96 9.99
CA MET A 118 6.08 4.99 9.45
C MET A 118 7.48 5.60 9.59
N ASP A 119 7.99 5.61 10.82
CA ASP A 119 9.22 6.31 11.13
C ASP A 119 10.43 5.39 11.17
N SER A 120 11.42 5.71 10.36
CA SER A 120 12.68 4.94 10.22
C SER A 120 12.45 3.47 9.82
N VAL A 121 11.51 3.24 8.89
CA VAL A 121 11.15 1.89 8.41
C VAL A 121 11.33 1.77 6.89
N ILE A 122 11.89 0.63 6.46
CA ILE A 122 12.00 0.23 5.06
C ILE A 122 10.99 -0.87 4.75
N TRP A 123 10.07 -0.62 3.84
CA TRP A 123 9.14 -1.62 3.30
C TRP A 123 9.69 -2.18 2.00
N SER A 124 9.98 -3.48 1.96
CA SER A 124 10.69 -4.06 0.82
C SER A 124 10.04 -5.32 0.26
N ASN A 125 10.25 -5.53 -1.05
CA ASN A 125 9.91 -6.75 -1.79
C ASN A 125 8.42 -7.12 -1.81
N GLY A 126 7.50 -6.18 -1.58
CA GLY A 126 6.07 -6.43 -1.71
C GLY A 126 5.68 -6.68 -3.18
N ALA A 127 5.08 -7.84 -3.48
CA ALA A 127 4.75 -8.26 -4.85
C ALA A 127 3.35 -7.78 -5.33
N ALA A 128 2.64 -7.03 -4.50
CA ALA A 128 1.39 -6.34 -4.85
C ALA A 128 1.41 -4.87 -4.37
N GLY A 129 2.61 -4.30 -4.27
CA GLY A 129 2.83 -3.02 -3.60
C GLY A 129 2.76 -3.14 -2.08
N VAL A 130 2.79 -2.00 -1.42
CA VAL A 130 2.68 -1.89 0.04
C VAL A 130 1.30 -1.41 0.44
N ILE A 131 0.80 -0.38 -0.22
CA ILE A 131 -0.50 0.23 0.05
C ILE A 131 -1.34 0.23 -1.22
N ARG A 132 -2.56 -0.23 -1.10
CA ARG A 132 -3.54 -0.21 -2.18
C ARG A 132 -4.89 0.28 -1.68
N THR A 133 -5.59 1.03 -2.53
CA THR A 133 -7.01 1.36 -2.39
C THR A 133 -7.67 1.51 -3.74
N ALA A 134 -8.94 1.10 -3.85
CA ALA A 134 -9.77 1.32 -5.01
C ALA A 134 -11.03 2.12 -4.66
N ASP A 135 -11.13 2.61 -3.44
CA ASP A 135 -12.28 3.35 -2.97
C ASP A 135 -12.10 4.86 -3.17
N ASP A 136 -13.20 5.56 -3.42
CA ASP A 136 -13.25 7.01 -3.49
C ASP A 136 -13.08 7.65 -2.10
N ASN A 137 -12.62 8.89 -2.06
CA ASN A 137 -12.49 9.68 -0.84
C ASN A 137 -11.56 9.05 0.20
N VAL A 138 -10.48 8.43 -0.23
CA VAL A 138 -9.42 7.95 0.66
C VAL A 138 -8.42 9.06 0.87
N SER A 139 -8.21 9.45 2.12
CA SER A 139 -7.15 10.38 2.52
C SER A 139 -6.11 9.64 3.33
N LEU A 140 -4.89 9.56 2.83
CA LEU A 140 -3.76 8.89 3.48
C LEU A 140 -2.63 9.87 3.74
N GLU A 141 -2.26 10.02 4.99
CA GLU A 141 -1.07 10.72 5.43
C GLU A 141 -0.08 9.72 6.02
N ILE A 142 1.14 9.69 5.50
CA ILE A 142 2.24 8.90 6.06
C ILE A 142 3.26 9.87 6.62
N THR A 143 3.46 9.81 7.94
CA THR A 143 4.43 10.64 8.66
C THR A 143 5.68 9.85 9.00
N GLY A 144 6.79 10.55 9.26
CA GLY A 144 8.09 9.96 9.58
C GLY A 144 8.96 9.71 8.36
N GLU A 145 10.16 9.18 8.59
CA GLU A 145 11.12 8.82 7.53
C GLU A 145 10.83 7.42 7.01
N VAL A 146 10.18 7.32 5.87
CA VAL A 146 9.77 6.04 5.28
C VAL A 146 10.53 5.74 3.99
N GLN A 147 10.88 4.48 3.80
CA GLN A 147 11.48 3.99 2.55
C GLN A 147 10.68 2.84 1.95
N PHE A 148 10.45 2.92 0.64
CA PHE A 148 9.84 1.86 -0.17
C PHE A 148 10.89 1.34 -1.16
N LEU A 149 11.30 0.08 -0.98
CA LEU A 149 12.42 -0.50 -1.71
C LEU A 149 12.03 -1.78 -2.45
N ASN A 150 12.27 -1.86 -3.76
CA ASN A 150 12.03 -3.05 -4.58
C ASN A 150 10.58 -3.60 -4.51
N ASN A 151 9.60 -2.78 -4.16
CA ASN A 151 8.21 -3.20 -4.20
C ASN A 151 7.72 -3.21 -5.64
N HIS A 152 6.80 -4.11 -5.96
CA HIS A 152 6.38 -4.26 -7.34
C HIS A 152 4.95 -4.78 -7.48
N VAL A 153 4.40 -4.52 -8.63
CA VAL A 153 3.18 -5.17 -9.11
C VAL A 153 3.50 -5.87 -10.42
N ASP A 154 3.37 -7.19 -10.43
CA ASP A 154 3.54 -8.02 -11.62
C ASP A 154 2.21 -8.62 -12.04
N ASN A 155 1.71 -8.18 -13.19
CA ASN A 155 0.43 -8.63 -13.72
C ASN A 155 0.56 -9.19 -15.13
N SER A 156 0.43 -10.49 -15.26
CA SER A 156 0.67 -11.21 -16.51
C SER A 156 -0.46 -11.15 -17.54
N ASN A 157 -1.61 -10.54 -17.23
CA ASN A 157 -2.74 -10.51 -18.17
C ASN A 157 -3.54 -9.20 -18.13
N ASN A 158 -3.17 -8.24 -17.30
CA ASN A 158 -3.88 -6.98 -17.08
C ASN A 158 -2.89 -5.81 -16.92
N SER A 159 -3.43 -4.67 -16.60
CA SER A 159 -2.65 -3.49 -16.23
C SER A 159 -2.00 -3.67 -14.85
N ALA A 160 -0.83 -3.08 -14.67
CA ALA A 160 -0.10 -3.02 -13.40
C ALA A 160 0.08 -1.55 -12.99
N TYR A 161 -0.26 -1.22 -11.75
CA TYR A 161 -0.24 0.13 -11.21
C TYR A 161 0.50 0.16 -9.88
N GLY A 162 1.22 1.25 -9.60
CA GLY A 162 1.78 1.57 -8.31
C GLY A 162 2.70 0.50 -7.70
N GLY A 163 3.96 0.45 -8.08
CA GLY A 163 4.89 -0.56 -7.55
C GLY A 163 5.01 -0.56 -6.03
N ALA A 164 4.80 0.58 -5.37
CA ALA A 164 4.74 0.68 -3.90
C ALA A 164 3.36 1.13 -3.41
N ILE A 165 2.80 2.19 -4.00
CA ILE A 165 1.50 2.76 -3.60
C ILE A 165 0.61 2.86 -4.83
N ASP A 166 -0.63 2.35 -4.71
CA ASP A 166 -1.65 2.38 -5.74
C ASP A 166 -2.97 2.88 -5.14
N MET A 167 -3.45 4.04 -5.61
CA MET A 167 -4.71 4.63 -5.16
C MET A 167 -5.60 4.92 -6.37
N GLU A 168 -6.65 4.11 -6.52
CA GLU A 168 -7.58 4.16 -7.65
C GLU A 168 -8.93 4.70 -7.19
N GLY A 169 -9.16 5.93 -7.05
CA GLY A 169 -10.47 6.44 -6.64
C GLY A 169 -10.54 7.96 -6.77
N ASP A 170 -11.74 8.46 -6.98
CA ASP A 170 -11.96 9.91 -7.05
C ASP A 170 -11.73 10.56 -5.68
N HIS A 171 -11.19 11.76 -5.69
CA HIS A 171 -10.88 12.53 -4.48
C HIS A 171 -9.89 11.84 -3.53
N ALA A 172 -9.07 10.91 -4.04
CA ALA A 172 -8.02 10.30 -3.23
C ALA A 172 -6.88 11.30 -2.96
N THR A 173 -6.40 11.33 -1.73
CA THR A 173 -5.27 12.18 -1.32
C THR A 173 -4.17 11.37 -0.67
N LEU A 174 -2.93 11.65 -1.04
CA LEU A 174 -1.72 11.07 -0.46
C LEU A 174 -0.79 12.18 -0.01
N THR A 175 -0.47 12.19 1.27
CA THR A 175 0.56 13.10 1.83
C THR A 175 1.69 12.25 2.39
N LEU A 176 2.91 12.52 1.96
CA LEU A 176 4.12 11.88 2.46
C LEU A 176 4.99 12.91 3.18
N GLY A 177 5.38 12.58 4.39
CA GLY A 177 6.26 13.41 5.20
C GLY A 177 7.67 13.54 4.63
N ASN A 178 8.50 14.30 5.33
CA ASN A 178 9.87 14.59 4.93
C ASN A 178 10.71 13.32 4.73
N ASN A 179 11.66 13.38 3.79
CA ASN A 179 12.64 12.34 3.51
C ASN A 179 12.04 11.02 2.97
N ALA A 180 10.79 11.01 2.49
CA ALA A 180 10.21 9.82 1.88
C ALA A 180 11.05 9.33 0.69
N THR A 181 11.41 8.05 0.68
CA THR A 181 12.28 7.47 -0.33
C THR A 181 11.63 6.31 -1.06
N PHE A 182 11.64 6.37 -2.39
CA PHE A 182 11.18 5.32 -3.27
C PHE A 182 12.32 4.86 -4.17
N SER A 183 12.76 3.62 -4.00
CA SER A 183 13.90 3.11 -4.76
C SER A 183 13.59 1.77 -5.40
N ARG A 184 13.82 1.67 -6.72
CA ARG A 184 13.67 0.43 -7.51
C ARG A 184 12.29 -0.22 -7.41
N ASN A 185 11.25 0.55 -7.14
CA ASN A 185 9.89 0.04 -7.22
C ASN A 185 9.46 -0.02 -8.69
N TYR A 186 8.60 -0.99 -9.03
CA TYR A 186 8.21 -1.13 -10.43
C TYR A 186 6.80 -1.70 -10.62
N ALA A 187 6.18 -1.30 -11.73
CA ALA A 187 4.99 -1.93 -12.25
C ALA A 187 5.30 -2.65 -13.56
N PHE A 188 5.03 -3.93 -13.60
CA PHE A 188 5.25 -4.78 -14.77
C PHE A 188 3.95 -5.40 -15.25
N SER A 189 3.67 -5.25 -16.54
CA SER A 189 2.54 -5.87 -17.19
C SER A 189 3.00 -6.65 -18.41
N SER A 190 2.55 -7.88 -18.54
CA SER A 190 2.77 -8.66 -19.76
C SER A 190 1.47 -9.31 -20.24
N SER A 191 1.31 -9.43 -21.55
CA SER A 191 0.15 -10.13 -22.11
C SER A 191 0.50 -10.78 -23.45
N ASN A 192 0.03 -12.00 -23.63
CA ASN A 192 0.13 -12.72 -24.89
C ASN A 192 -1.09 -12.53 -25.79
N TYR A 193 -2.22 -12.04 -25.23
CA TYR A 193 -3.53 -12.03 -25.93
C TYR A 193 -4.31 -10.73 -25.75
N SER A 194 -3.76 -9.74 -25.06
CA SER A 194 -4.40 -8.43 -24.84
C SER A 194 -3.34 -7.30 -24.82
N SER A 195 -3.81 -6.07 -24.78
CA SER A 195 -2.96 -4.92 -24.47
C SER A 195 -2.36 -5.06 -23.09
N SER A 196 -1.12 -4.59 -22.92
CA SER A 196 -0.48 -4.47 -21.62
C SER A 196 -0.25 -3.01 -21.26
N SER A 197 -0.51 -2.65 -20.00
CA SER A 197 -0.30 -1.29 -19.51
C SER A 197 0.37 -1.31 -18.14
N SER A 198 1.37 -0.48 -17.93
CA SER A 198 1.99 -0.31 -16.62
C SER A 198 2.13 1.17 -16.29
N SER A 199 1.78 1.56 -15.08
CA SER A 199 1.76 2.95 -14.68
C SER A 199 2.24 3.15 -13.25
N GLY A 200 3.06 4.18 -13.00
CA GLY A 200 3.58 4.50 -11.69
C GLY A 200 4.52 3.45 -11.11
N GLY A 201 5.78 3.45 -11.48
CA GLY A 201 6.75 2.49 -10.94
C GLY A 201 6.85 2.51 -9.42
N ALA A 202 6.65 3.66 -8.79
CA ALA A 202 6.55 3.81 -7.34
C ALA A 202 5.11 4.12 -6.92
N ILE A 203 4.52 5.20 -7.41
CA ILE A 203 3.20 5.69 -7.03
C ILE A 203 2.29 5.77 -8.26
N ALA A 204 1.09 5.20 -8.17
CA ALA A 204 0.01 5.43 -9.11
C ALA A 204 -1.19 6.04 -8.40
N MET A 205 -1.76 7.08 -9.01
CA MET A 205 -3.02 7.70 -8.60
C MET A 205 -3.92 7.78 -9.84
N SER A 206 -5.09 7.17 -9.77
CA SER A 206 -6.07 7.27 -10.85
C SER A 206 -7.44 7.62 -10.28
N GLY A 207 -8.11 8.57 -10.93
CA GLY A 207 -9.36 9.15 -10.48
C GLY A 207 -9.33 10.67 -10.57
N ASP A 208 -10.50 11.27 -10.61
CA ASP A 208 -10.63 12.73 -10.69
C ASP A 208 -10.37 13.38 -9.31
N TYR A 209 -9.84 14.60 -9.33
CA TYR A 209 -9.56 15.40 -8.13
C TYR A 209 -8.55 14.74 -7.17
N THR A 210 -7.67 13.89 -7.66
CA THR A 210 -6.63 13.26 -6.84
C THR A 210 -5.53 14.26 -6.48
N THR A 211 -4.95 14.09 -5.29
CA THR A 211 -3.87 14.96 -4.80
C THR A 211 -2.72 14.14 -4.23
N VAL A 212 -1.51 14.44 -4.65
CA VAL A 212 -0.27 13.96 -4.03
C VAL A 212 0.52 15.15 -3.49
N THR A 213 0.86 15.10 -2.22
CA THR A 213 1.76 16.04 -1.58
C THR A 213 2.98 15.31 -1.05
N LEU A 214 4.13 15.66 -1.55
CA LEU A 214 5.42 15.19 -1.06
C LEU A 214 6.07 16.35 -0.31
N GLU A 215 6.37 16.14 0.96
CA GLU A 215 7.11 17.13 1.73
C GLU A 215 8.59 17.19 1.30
N ASP A 216 9.44 17.86 2.07
CA ASP A 216 10.83 18.14 1.68
C ASP A 216 11.68 16.86 1.55
N ASN A 217 12.67 16.92 0.65
CA ASN A 217 13.69 15.90 0.43
C ASN A 217 13.15 14.53 -0.07
N ALA A 218 11.99 14.50 -0.68
CA ALA A 218 11.48 13.26 -1.29
C ALA A 218 12.42 12.75 -2.39
N THR A 219 12.74 11.46 -2.38
CA THR A 219 13.68 10.86 -3.31
C THR A 219 13.06 9.69 -4.08
N PHE A 220 13.14 9.76 -5.42
CA PHE A 220 12.71 8.70 -6.32
C PHE A 220 13.88 8.25 -7.19
N SER A 221 14.36 7.02 -6.99
CA SER A 221 15.54 6.52 -7.69
C SER A 221 15.33 5.15 -8.32
N GLY A 222 15.59 5.05 -9.62
CA GLY A 222 15.56 3.78 -10.34
C GLY A 222 14.20 3.09 -10.37
N ASN A 223 13.10 3.82 -10.16
CA ASN A 223 11.75 3.26 -10.29
C ASN A 223 11.39 3.14 -11.77
N TYR A 224 10.59 2.13 -12.13
CA TYR A 224 10.29 1.94 -13.54
C TYR A 224 8.95 1.28 -13.80
N THR A 225 8.45 1.49 -15.02
CA THR A 225 7.32 0.75 -15.57
C THR A 225 7.77 -0.01 -16.81
N PHE A 226 7.28 -1.24 -16.94
CA PHE A 226 7.57 -2.08 -18.08
C PHE A 226 6.32 -2.80 -18.59
N SER A 227 6.01 -2.65 -19.86
CA SER A 227 4.89 -3.34 -20.51
C SER A 227 5.39 -4.17 -21.70
N ASP A 228 5.04 -5.45 -21.75
CA ASP A 228 5.36 -6.36 -22.84
C ASP A 228 4.10 -7.00 -23.41
N SER A 229 3.81 -6.75 -24.69
CA SER A 229 2.77 -7.45 -25.43
C SER A 229 3.42 -8.29 -26.52
N THR A 230 3.67 -9.56 -26.23
CA THR A 230 4.35 -10.51 -27.13
C THR A 230 3.39 -11.27 -28.05
N SER A 231 2.18 -10.79 -28.23
CA SER A 231 1.18 -11.46 -29.08
C SER A 231 1.70 -11.68 -30.50
N HIS A 232 1.70 -12.94 -30.91
CA HIS A 232 2.04 -13.34 -32.26
C HIS A 232 0.87 -13.23 -33.26
N LEU A 233 -0.33 -12.93 -32.78
CA LEU A 233 -1.57 -13.10 -33.57
C LEU A 233 -2.41 -11.82 -33.72
N SER A 234 -2.09 -10.73 -33.02
CA SER A 234 -2.95 -9.54 -33.02
C SER A 234 -2.20 -8.25 -32.62
N ASN A 235 -2.78 -7.13 -33.01
CA ASN A 235 -2.25 -5.79 -32.81
C ASN A 235 -2.57 -5.28 -31.39
N TYR A 236 -1.96 -5.83 -30.38
CA TYR A 236 -2.15 -5.33 -29.01
C TYR A 236 -1.06 -4.33 -28.63
N PRO A 237 -1.40 -3.09 -28.30
CA PRO A 237 -0.44 -2.09 -27.88
C PRO A 237 0.11 -2.39 -26.48
N SER A 238 1.35 -1.96 -26.27
CA SER A 238 1.97 -1.90 -24.95
C SER A 238 2.16 -0.45 -24.55
N THR A 239 1.76 -0.09 -23.35
CA THR A 239 1.89 1.27 -22.85
C THR A 239 2.53 1.31 -21.46
N SER A 240 3.47 2.22 -21.26
CA SER A 240 4.13 2.43 -19.96
C SER A 240 4.19 3.91 -19.64
N PHE A 241 3.73 4.29 -18.45
CA PHE A 241 3.61 5.68 -18.04
C PHE A 241 4.17 5.91 -16.64
N GLY A 242 4.86 7.04 -16.42
CA GLY A 242 5.35 7.46 -15.13
C GLY A 242 6.31 6.45 -14.48
N GLY A 243 7.59 6.49 -14.82
CA GLY A 243 8.58 5.58 -14.24
C GLY A 243 8.66 5.65 -12.72
N ALA A 244 8.37 6.80 -12.11
CA ALA A 244 8.21 6.94 -10.67
C ALA A 244 6.74 7.22 -10.32
N ILE A 245 6.17 8.32 -10.81
CA ILE A 245 4.83 8.77 -10.43
C ILE A 245 3.94 8.82 -11.68
N TYR A 246 2.75 8.26 -11.54
CA TYR A 246 1.67 8.35 -12.50
C TYR A 246 0.44 8.96 -11.85
N MET A 247 -0.16 9.96 -12.51
CA MET A 247 -1.44 10.54 -12.13
C MET A 247 -2.33 10.66 -13.36
N GLU A 248 -3.54 10.12 -13.31
CA GLU A 248 -4.53 10.22 -14.35
C GLU A 248 -5.89 10.60 -13.76
N GLY A 249 -6.53 11.60 -14.34
CA GLY A 249 -7.82 12.11 -13.94
C GLY A 249 -7.86 13.63 -14.05
N ASP A 250 -9.07 14.18 -14.17
CA ASP A 250 -9.26 15.62 -14.23
C ASP A 250 -8.96 16.26 -12.86
N HIS A 251 -8.37 17.44 -12.88
CA HIS A 251 -8.00 18.19 -11.67
C HIS A 251 -6.98 17.46 -10.75
N ALA A 252 -6.19 16.53 -11.28
CA ALA A 252 -5.12 15.88 -10.53
C ALA A 252 -4.05 16.91 -10.12
N THR A 253 -3.60 16.85 -8.87
CA THR A 253 -2.62 17.80 -8.33
C THR A 253 -1.42 17.07 -7.72
N LEU A 254 -0.20 17.43 -8.14
CA LEU A 254 1.06 16.97 -7.54
C LEU A 254 1.80 18.17 -6.98
N THR A 255 2.08 18.14 -5.68
CA THR A 255 2.93 19.13 -5.01
C THR A 255 4.21 18.46 -4.55
N LEU A 256 5.34 19.00 -4.94
CA LEU A 256 6.66 18.56 -4.51
C LEU A 256 7.23 19.60 -3.55
N GLY A 257 7.67 19.18 -2.38
CA GLY A 257 8.42 20.00 -1.45
C GLY A 257 9.83 20.34 -1.97
N SER A 258 10.58 21.07 -1.16
CA SER A 258 11.95 21.48 -1.51
C SER A 258 12.86 20.27 -1.63
N ASN A 259 13.85 20.35 -2.54
CA ASN A 259 14.86 19.31 -2.76
C ASN A 259 14.31 17.93 -3.19
N ALA A 260 13.12 17.86 -3.76
CA ALA A 260 12.62 16.61 -4.33
C ALA A 260 13.54 16.13 -5.47
N THR A 261 13.96 14.87 -5.43
CA THR A 261 14.95 14.31 -6.36
C THR A 261 14.40 13.14 -7.16
N PHE A 262 14.56 13.17 -8.48
CA PHE A 262 14.20 12.08 -9.39
C PHE A 262 15.43 11.65 -10.20
N SER A 263 15.90 10.42 -10.00
CA SER A 263 17.11 9.93 -10.68
C SER A 263 16.93 8.51 -11.23
N GLY A 264 17.31 8.30 -12.48
CA GLY A 264 17.31 6.97 -13.09
C GLY A 264 15.93 6.30 -13.21
N ASN A 265 14.84 7.06 -13.07
CA ASN A 265 13.50 6.52 -13.27
C ASN A 265 13.22 6.41 -14.78
N TYR A 266 12.55 5.34 -15.22
CA TYR A 266 12.31 5.13 -16.65
C TYR A 266 11.01 4.36 -16.93
N THR A 267 10.55 4.49 -18.17
CA THR A 267 9.45 3.71 -18.73
C THR A 267 9.95 2.91 -19.92
N PHE A 268 9.46 1.69 -20.07
CA PHE A 268 9.80 0.85 -21.22
C PHE A 268 8.58 0.04 -21.69
N SER A 269 8.32 0.09 -23.00
CA SER A 269 7.24 -0.67 -23.61
C SER A 269 7.79 -1.50 -24.78
N LYS A 270 7.34 -2.73 -24.90
CA LYS A 270 7.69 -3.63 -26.01
C LYS A 270 6.43 -4.26 -26.57
N SER A 271 6.24 -4.15 -27.87
CA SER A 271 5.16 -4.83 -28.61
C SER A 271 5.73 -5.94 -29.50
N GLY A 272 4.90 -6.95 -29.81
CA GLY A 272 5.29 -8.08 -30.64
C GLY A 272 5.69 -7.68 -32.08
N THR A 273 6.58 -8.44 -32.68
CA THR A 273 7.24 -8.12 -33.95
C THR A 273 6.46 -8.55 -35.20
N TYR A 274 5.30 -9.16 -35.08
CA TYR A 274 4.60 -9.78 -36.23
C TYR A 274 3.52 -8.93 -36.87
N SER A 275 3.26 -7.73 -36.38
CA SER A 275 2.27 -6.83 -36.95
C SER A 275 2.85 -5.46 -37.28
N THR A 276 2.52 -4.94 -38.45
CA THR A 276 2.92 -3.62 -38.92
C THR A 276 2.18 -2.46 -38.25
N ALA A 277 1.27 -2.74 -37.32
CA ALA A 277 0.41 -1.75 -36.66
C ALA A 277 0.45 -1.78 -35.12
N THR A 278 1.32 -2.55 -34.50
CA THR A 278 1.47 -2.55 -33.03
C THR A 278 2.28 -1.34 -32.58
N THR A 279 1.73 -0.58 -31.65
CA THR A 279 2.41 0.56 -31.04
C THR A 279 2.89 0.19 -29.64
N ALA A 280 4.17 0.50 -29.38
CA ALA A 280 4.71 0.55 -28.04
C ALA A 280 4.85 2.02 -27.64
N THR A 281 4.22 2.42 -26.55
CA THR A 281 4.24 3.81 -26.08
C THR A 281 4.83 3.87 -24.69
N SER A 282 5.85 4.69 -24.51
CA SER A 282 6.45 4.99 -23.21
C SER A 282 6.45 6.50 -23.00
N SER A 283 5.94 6.97 -21.87
CA SER A 283 5.83 8.40 -21.57
C SER A 283 6.09 8.71 -20.11
N GLY A 284 6.72 9.86 -19.81
CA GLY A 284 7.02 10.30 -18.46
C GLY A 284 8.05 9.41 -17.75
N GLY A 285 9.33 9.51 -18.12
CA GLY A 285 10.39 8.70 -17.50
C GLY A 285 10.43 8.77 -15.97
N ALA A 286 10.09 9.92 -15.39
CA ALA A 286 9.91 10.07 -13.95
C ALA A 286 8.43 10.29 -13.61
N ILE A 287 7.83 11.38 -14.08
CA ILE A 287 6.47 11.78 -13.77
C ILE A 287 5.63 11.78 -15.04
N TYR A 288 4.45 11.24 -14.96
CA TYR A 288 3.41 11.36 -15.97
C TYR A 288 2.11 11.84 -15.33
N MET A 289 1.57 12.94 -15.86
CA MET A 289 0.26 13.49 -15.44
C MET A 289 -0.61 13.66 -16.68
N ARG A 290 -1.87 13.23 -16.59
CA ARG A 290 -2.85 13.33 -17.65
C ARG A 290 -4.23 13.64 -17.08
N GLY A 291 -4.95 14.55 -17.73
CA GLY A 291 -6.30 14.98 -17.40
C GLY A 291 -6.45 16.47 -17.64
N ASP A 292 -7.68 16.95 -17.73
CA ASP A 292 -7.94 18.37 -17.81
C ASP A 292 -7.63 19.05 -16.48
N HIS A 293 -7.01 20.21 -16.52
CA HIS A 293 -6.62 20.97 -15.33
C HIS A 293 -5.64 20.27 -14.37
N ALA A 294 -4.87 19.27 -14.86
CA ALA A 294 -3.80 18.68 -14.06
C ALA A 294 -2.72 19.71 -13.69
N MET A 295 -2.29 19.75 -12.44
CA MET A 295 -1.39 20.76 -11.90
C MET A 295 -0.17 20.14 -11.21
N LEU A 296 1.03 20.62 -11.57
CA LEU A 296 2.28 20.31 -10.89
C LEU A 296 2.82 21.57 -10.21
N THR A 297 3.03 21.51 -8.90
CA THR A 297 3.66 22.56 -8.11
C THR A 297 5.00 22.06 -7.61
N LEU A 298 6.05 22.88 -7.77
CA LEU A 298 7.40 22.59 -7.31
C LEU A 298 7.73 23.50 -6.14
N GLY A 299 8.28 22.94 -5.06
CA GLY A 299 8.90 23.70 -3.99
C GLY A 299 10.21 24.36 -4.44
N ASP A 300 10.70 25.28 -3.62
CA ASP A 300 11.91 26.04 -3.86
C ASP A 300 13.20 25.20 -3.72
#